data_f5e8677ee3437aceef149c6f9d02602c
#
_entry.id   f5e8677ee3437aceef149c6f9d02602c
#
_cell.length_a   1.000
_cell.length_b   1.000
_cell.length_c   1.000
_cell.angle_alpha   90.00
_cell.angle_beta   90.00
_cell.angle_gamma   90.00
#
_symmetry.space_group_name_H-M   'P 1'
#
loop_
_entity.id
_entity.type
_entity.pdbx_description
1 polymer ?
#
loop_
_entity_poly.entity_id
_entity_poly.type
_entity_poly.pdbx_seq_one_letter_code
_entity_poly.pdbx_strand_id
1 'polypeptide(L)'
;MNYIEKVKINLFISSLKKCEKGSIKIIDPDNKIIEINKTNDVYADINIKSWSIVSNMIKNGDVGFASDYRDGNWTSTNLKNLFTFVIINDKT
;
A
#
# COMPACT_ATOMS: atom_id res chain seq x y z
N MET A 1 -14.95 -1.05 -12.52
CA MET A 1 -13.55 -1.53 -12.51
C MET A 1 -13.39 -2.65 -13.53
N ASN A 2 -12.43 -2.53 -14.43
CA ASN A 2 -12.22 -3.54 -15.45
C ASN A 2 -11.36 -4.71 -14.93
N TYR A 3 -11.24 -5.76 -15.72
CA TYR A 3 -10.53 -6.97 -15.34
C TYR A 3 -9.03 -6.70 -15.06
N ILE A 4 -8.42 -5.87 -15.89
CA ILE A 4 -6.99 -5.54 -15.76
C ILE A 4 -6.72 -4.82 -14.46
N GLU A 5 -7.58 -3.87 -14.08
CA GLU A 5 -7.45 -3.18 -12.79
C GLU A 5 -7.59 -4.14 -11.62
N LYS A 6 -8.54 -5.07 -11.69
CA LYS A 6 -8.72 -6.08 -10.63
C LYS A 6 -7.46 -6.94 -10.46
N VAL A 7 -6.84 -7.34 -11.58
CA VAL A 7 -5.60 -8.13 -11.52
C VAL A 7 -4.49 -7.34 -10.84
N LYS A 8 -4.33 -6.07 -11.21
CA LYS A 8 -3.29 -5.21 -10.61
C LYS A 8 -3.51 -5.02 -9.11
N ILE A 9 -4.75 -4.80 -8.69
CA ILE A 9 -5.10 -4.63 -7.28
C ILE A 9 -4.82 -5.92 -6.52
N ASN A 10 -5.19 -7.08 -7.07
CA ASN A 10 -4.95 -8.35 -6.43
C ASN A 10 -3.45 -8.64 -6.28
N LEU A 11 -2.65 -8.28 -7.27
CA LEU A 11 -1.19 -8.41 -7.19
C LEU A 11 -0.61 -7.52 -6.10
N PHE A 12 -1.11 -6.29 -5.98
CA PHE A 12 -0.68 -5.38 -4.93
C PHE A 12 -0.98 -5.94 -3.54
N ILE A 13 -2.22 -6.37 -3.31
CA ILE A 13 -2.63 -6.94 -2.03
C ILE A 13 -1.86 -8.23 -1.73
N SER A 14 -1.67 -9.08 -2.73
CA SER A 14 -0.91 -10.32 -2.57
C SER A 14 0.55 -10.03 -2.19
N SER A 15 1.15 -9.00 -2.77
CA SER A 15 2.51 -8.60 -2.43
C SER A 15 2.61 -8.18 -0.96
N LEU A 16 1.61 -7.45 -0.45
CA LEU A 16 1.57 -7.06 0.95
C LEU A 16 1.40 -8.28 1.86
N LYS A 17 0.59 -9.26 1.46
CA LYS A 17 0.39 -10.48 2.24
C LYS A 17 1.65 -11.34 2.32
N LYS A 18 2.58 -11.17 1.41
CA LYS A 18 3.86 -11.88 1.43
C LYS A 18 4.90 -11.22 2.34
N CYS A 19 4.64 -10.03 2.83
CA CYS A 19 5.52 -9.38 3.80
C CYS A 19 5.62 -10.24 5.06
N GLU A 20 6.81 -10.30 5.64
CA GLU A 20 7.07 -11.16 6.79
C GLU A 20 7.11 -10.42 8.11
N LYS A 21 7.30 -9.10 8.08
CA LYS A 21 7.47 -8.28 9.28
C LYS A 21 6.51 -7.12 9.32
N GLY A 22 6.10 -6.77 10.55
CA GLY A 22 5.22 -5.64 10.79
C GLY A 22 3.77 -5.95 10.51
N SER A 23 2.95 -4.93 10.64
CA SER A 23 1.51 -5.01 10.39
C SER A 23 1.08 -3.79 9.60
N ILE A 24 0.11 -3.95 8.72
CA ILE A 24 -0.42 -2.85 7.93
C ILE A 24 -1.93 -2.93 7.86
N LYS A 25 -2.57 -1.78 8.04
CA LYS A 25 -4.00 -1.59 7.87
C LYS A 25 -4.24 -0.80 6.59
N ILE A 26 -4.99 -1.36 5.68
CA ILE A 26 -5.30 -0.73 4.40
C ILE A 26 -6.77 -0.37 4.40
N ILE A 27 -7.08 0.90 4.15
CA ILE A 27 -8.46 1.35 3.95
C ILE A 27 -8.59 1.63 2.46
N ASP A 28 -9.47 0.87 1.78
CA ASP A 28 -9.60 1.00 0.33
C ASP A 28 -10.55 2.14 -0.06
N PRO A 29 -10.69 2.46 -1.36
CA PRO A 29 -11.57 3.55 -1.79
C PRO A 29 -13.04 3.38 -1.41
N ASP A 30 -13.48 2.17 -1.12
CA ASP A 30 -14.85 1.87 -0.68
C ASP A 30 -14.96 1.81 0.85
N ASN A 31 -13.92 2.26 1.57
CA ASN A 31 -13.83 2.24 3.03
C ASN A 31 -13.81 0.82 3.63
N LYS A 32 -13.45 -0.17 2.85
CA LYS A 32 -13.21 -1.52 3.37
C LYS A 32 -11.84 -1.56 4.01
N ILE A 33 -11.74 -2.28 5.12
CA ILE A 33 -10.50 -2.40 5.87
C ILE A 33 -9.89 -3.76 5.63
N ILE A 34 -8.61 -3.77 5.24
CA ILE A 34 -7.83 -4.99 5.07
C ILE A 34 -6.67 -4.89 6.08
N GLU A 35 -6.56 -5.86 6.97
CA GLU A 35 -5.49 -5.92 7.94
C GLU A 35 -4.57 -7.10 7.66
N ILE A 36 -3.27 -6.83 7.63
CA ILE A 36 -2.25 -7.84 7.45
C ILE A 36 -1.32 -7.73 8.66
N ASN A 37 -1.40 -8.69 9.56
CA ASN A 37 -0.70 -8.66 10.84
C ASN A 37 0.29 -9.82 10.90
N LYS A 38 1.58 -9.52 10.78
CA LYS A 38 2.64 -10.53 10.79
C LYS A 38 3.45 -10.51 12.08
N THR A 39 3.99 -9.36 12.43
CA THR A 39 4.76 -9.19 13.66
C THR A 39 4.47 -7.83 14.27
N ASN A 40 5.04 -7.56 15.45
CA ASN A 40 4.87 -6.29 16.17
C ASN A 40 6.00 -5.30 15.92
N ASP A 41 6.82 -5.51 14.90
CA ASP A 41 7.96 -4.62 14.61
C ASP A 41 7.51 -3.18 14.30
N VAL A 42 6.41 -3.05 13.58
CA VAL A 42 5.86 -1.74 13.24
C VAL A 42 4.38 -1.89 12.87
N TYR A 43 3.60 -0.87 13.17
CA TYR A 43 2.19 -0.79 12.79
C TYR A 43 2.03 0.36 11.79
N ALA A 44 1.73 0.02 10.55
CA ALA A 44 1.55 0.99 9.48
C ALA A 44 0.09 1.08 9.06
N ASP A 45 -0.28 2.17 8.39
CA ASP A 45 -1.59 2.29 7.78
C ASP A 45 -1.49 3.07 6.46
N ILE A 46 -2.42 2.80 5.57
CA ILE A 46 -2.58 3.56 4.34
C ILE A 46 -4.06 3.66 4.01
N ASN A 47 -4.51 4.87 3.71
CA ASN A 47 -5.87 5.14 3.27
C ASN A 47 -5.82 5.46 1.78
N ILE A 48 -6.37 4.59 0.97
CA ILE A 48 -6.32 4.69 -0.49
C ILE A 48 -7.60 5.35 -0.99
N LYS A 49 -7.47 6.49 -1.66
CA LYS A 49 -8.60 7.22 -2.22
C LYS A 49 -8.93 6.76 -3.64
N SER A 50 -7.93 6.30 -4.37
CA SER A 50 -8.10 5.82 -5.74
C SER A 50 -7.17 4.66 -6.00
N TRP A 51 -7.68 3.60 -6.60
CA TRP A 51 -6.86 2.45 -6.99
C TRP A 51 -5.88 2.77 -8.13
N SER A 52 -6.00 3.95 -8.74
CA SER A 52 -5.04 4.37 -9.75
C SER A 52 -3.60 4.43 -9.24
N ILE A 53 -3.40 4.51 -7.91
CA ILE A 53 -2.06 4.50 -7.32
C ILE A 53 -1.30 3.22 -7.66
N VAL A 54 -2.00 2.09 -7.81
CA VAL A 54 -1.35 0.81 -8.13
C VAL A 54 -0.74 0.86 -9.53
N SER A 55 -1.49 1.33 -10.52
CA SER A 55 -0.99 1.49 -11.88
C SER A 55 0.19 2.48 -11.94
N ASN A 56 0.08 3.59 -11.22
CA ASN A 56 1.15 4.59 -11.20
C ASN A 56 2.41 4.03 -10.54
N MET A 57 2.25 3.26 -9.47
CA MET A 57 3.39 2.64 -8.78
C MET A 57 4.09 1.61 -9.68
N ILE A 58 3.32 0.81 -10.41
CA ILE A 58 3.87 -0.16 -11.36
C ILE A 58 4.64 0.55 -12.48
N LYS A 59 4.09 1.64 -13.00
CA LYS A 59 4.68 2.37 -14.12
C LYS A 59 5.85 3.26 -13.70
N ASN A 60 5.74 3.95 -12.58
CA ASN A 60 6.66 5.00 -12.17
C ASN A 60 7.36 4.76 -10.83
N GLY A 61 7.14 3.60 -10.21
CA GLY A 61 7.81 3.22 -8.96
C GLY A 61 7.59 4.20 -7.82
N ASP A 62 8.65 4.47 -7.06
CA ASP A 62 8.58 5.33 -5.88
C ASP A 62 8.17 6.76 -6.23
N VAL A 63 8.57 7.24 -7.41
CA VAL A 63 8.20 8.59 -7.87
C VAL A 63 6.69 8.67 -8.06
N GLY A 64 6.08 7.63 -8.66
CA GLY A 64 4.63 7.58 -8.85
C GLY A 64 3.89 7.52 -7.51
N PHE A 65 4.38 6.73 -6.58
CA PHE A 65 3.79 6.61 -5.26
C PHE A 65 3.84 7.96 -4.51
N ALA A 66 4.98 8.64 -4.55
CA ALA A 66 5.14 9.94 -3.91
C ALA A 66 4.26 11.02 -4.54
N SER A 67 4.13 11.02 -5.87
CA SER A 67 3.28 12.00 -6.55
C SER A 67 1.80 11.79 -6.21
N ASP A 68 1.36 10.55 -6.04
CA ASP A 68 -0.01 10.26 -5.62
C ASP A 68 -0.29 10.74 -4.19
N TYR A 69 0.68 10.67 -3.31
CA TYR A 69 0.53 11.24 -1.97
C TYR A 69 0.36 12.76 -2.05
N ARG A 70 1.21 13.44 -2.83
CA ARG A 70 1.10 14.88 -3.04
C ARG A 70 -0.28 15.25 -3.59
N ASP A 71 -0.83 14.43 -4.48
CA ASP A 71 -2.11 14.69 -5.13
C ASP A 71 -3.32 14.23 -4.29
N GLY A 72 -3.08 13.65 -3.11
CA GLY A 72 -4.14 13.23 -2.21
C GLY A 72 -4.80 11.92 -2.56
N ASN A 73 -4.19 11.11 -3.42
CA ASN A 73 -4.75 9.82 -3.83
C ASN A 73 -4.56 8.72 -2.79
N TRP A 74 -3.66 8.92 -1.85
CA TRP A 74 -3.54 8.11 -0.65
C TRP A 74 -2.97 8.95 0.49
N THR A 75 -3.26 8.54 1.72
CA THR A 75 -2.74 9.19 2.94
C THR A 75 -2.37 8.12 3.96
N SER A 76 -1.65 8.53 4.99
CA SER A 76 -1.32 7.67 6.12
C SER A 76 -1.36 8.52 7.40
N THR A 77 -1.74 7.91 8.52
CA THR A 77 -1.70 8.59 9.82
C THR A 77 -0.28 8.70 10.36
N ASN A 78 0.63 7.87 9.86
CA ASN A 78 2.02 7.89 10.30
C ASN A 78 2.94 7.45 9.16
N LEU A 79 3.43 8.43 8.40
CA LEU A 79 4.30 8.16 7.25
C LEU A 79 5.59 7.44 7.65
N LYS A 80 6.14 7.77 8.81
CA LYS A 80 7.35 7.11 9.30
C LYS A 80 7.11 5.60 9.44
N ASN A 81 6.00 5.21 10.04
CA ASN A 81 5.69 3.80 10.21
C ASN A 81 5.43 3.12 8.87
N LEU A 82 4.75 3.79 7.97
CA LEU A 82 4.50 3.23 6.63
C LEU A 82 5.80 2.96 5.89
N PHE A 83 6.70 3.93 5.88
CA PHE A 83 7.99 3.76 5.21
C PHE A 83 8.88 2.74 5.92
N THR A 84 8.84 2.69 7.25
CA THR A 84 9.55 1.66 8.01
C THR A 84 9.05 0.27 7.63
N PHE A 85 7.73 0.10 7.52
CA PHE A 85 7.13 -1.17 7.10
C PHE A 85 7.66 -1.59 5.71
N VAL A 86 7.71 -0.66 4.77
CA VAL A 86 8.21 -0.94 3.43
C VAL A 86 9.68 -1.34 3.46
N ILE A 87 10.50 -0.61 4.22
CA ILE A 87 11.94 -0.82 4.27
C ILE A 87 12.28 -2.17 4.90
N ILE A 88 11.65 -2.53 6.02
CA ILE A 88 11.98 -3.79 6.70
C ILE A 88 11.52 -5.03 5.93
N ASN A 89 10.62 -4.85 4.96
CA ASN A 89 10.13 -5.94 4.11
C ASN A 89 10.77 -5.92 2.72
N ASP A 90 11.66 -4.98 2.45
CA ASP A 90 12.34 -4.89 1.16
C ASP A 90 13.42 -5.97 1.11
N LYS A 91 13.15 -6.99 0.30
CA LYS A 91 14.08 -8.10 0.08
C LYS A 91 14.65 -7.97 -1.31
N THR A 92 15.81 -7.44 -1.39
CA THR A 92 16.53 -7.38 -2.67
C THR A 92 17.15 -8.71 -3.03
#